data_ccad5ed262116ca641e6c61371295a71
#
_entry.id   ccad5ed262116ca641e6c61371295a71
#
_cell.length_a   1.000
_cell.length_b   1.000
_cell.length_c   1.000
_cell.angle_alpha   90.00
_cell.angle_beta   90.00
_cell.angle_gamma   90.00
#
_symmetry.space_group_name_H-M   'P 1'
#
loop_
_entity.id
_entity.type
_entity.pdbx_description
1 polymer ?
#
loop_
_entity_poly.entity_id
_entity_poly.type
_entity_poly.pdbx_seq_one_letter_code
_entity_poly.pdbx_strand_id
1 'polypeptide(L)'
;MHIFRENTEDIYAGIEWEAGTPEAEKFYRFLYDEMGVAKVRFPESSSFGVKPVSKEGTERLVRAACKYALEHGLPSVTLVHKGNIMKFTEGGFKKWGYELAEREFGDAIASGKLVIKDCIADAFLQNTLLIPEEYSVVATLNLNGDYISDQLAAW
;
A
#
# COMPACT_ATOMS: atom_id res chain seq x y z
N MET A 1 -0.38 -4.84 -18.37
CA MET A 1 -0.53 -4.26 -17.01
C MET A 1 0.84 -3.85 -16.49
N HIS A 2 0.92 -2.66 -15.92
CA HIS A 2 2.18 -2.09 -15.42
C HIS A 2 2.07 -1.87 -13.92
N ILE A 3 3.08 -2.33 -13.16
CA ILE A 3 3.06 -2.27 -11.70
C ILE A 3 4.08 -1.27 -11.20
N PHE A 4 3.62 -0.33 -10.35
CA PHE A 4 4.45 0.60 -9.62
C PHE A 4 4.39 0.23 -8.15
N ARG A 5 5.53 -0.17 -7.59
CA ARG A 5 5.66 -0.61 -6.21
C ARG A 5 6.47 0.39 -5.40
N GLU A 6 5.91 0.86 -4.28
CA GLU A 6 6.71 1.61 -3.30
C GLU A 6 7.70 0.63 -2.68
N ASN A 7 8.99 0.94 -2.72
CA ASN A 7 10.03 -0.02 -2.37
C ASN A 7 10.95 0.44 -1.23
N THR A 8 10.62 1.55 -0.55
CA THR A 8 11.52 2.14 0.44
C THR A 8 11.02 2.05 1.88
N GLU A 9 9.79 1.66 2.10
CA GLU A 9 9.20 1.60 3.45
C GLU A 9 8.30 0.38 3.60
N ASP A 10 7.24 0.44 4.40
CA ASP A 10 6.37 -0.67 4.73
C ASP A 10 7.10 -1.64 5.69
N ILE A 11 6.64 -2.85 5.83
CA ILE A 11 7.30 -3.85 6.69
C ILE A 11 8.72 -4.17 6.23
N TYR A 12 9.06 -3.83 5.00
CA TYR A 12 10.41 -3.99 4.46
C TYR A 12 11.44 -3.06 5.11
N ALA A 13 10.99 -2.10 5.92
CA ALA A 13 11.89 -1.26 6.73
C ALA A 13 12.67 -2.08 7.77
N GLY A 14 12.23 -3.30 8.05
CA GLY A 14 12.95 -4.20 8.96
C GLY A 14 12.88 -3.81 10.42
N ILE A 15 11.82 -3.12 10.81
CA ILE A 15 11.62 -2.69 12.21
C ILE A 15 10.85 -3.78 12.93
N GLU A 16 11.57 -4.67 13.58
CA GLU A 16 10.94 -5.78 14.29
C GLU A 16 11.77 -6.29 15.46
N TRP A 17 11.12 -6.99 16.37
CA TRP A 17 11.73 -7.58 17.55
C TRP A 17 11.21 -8.98 17.79
N GLU A 18 12.14 -9.89 18.08
CA GLU A 18 11.84 -11.30 18.30
C GLU A 18 11.18 -11.54 19.65
N ALA A 19 10.22 -12.44 19.69
CA ALA A 19 9.55 -12.87 20.91
C ALA A 19 10.57 -13.36 21.97
N GLY A 20 10.32 -13.02 23.22
CA GLY A 20 11.17 -13.43 24.34
C GLY A 20 12.41 -12.60 24.54
N THR A 21 12.61 -11.55 23.75
CA THR A 21 13.74 -10.63 23.92
C THR A 21 13.38 -9.44 24.83
N PRO A 22 14.39 -8.81 25.48
CA PRO A 22 14.14 -7.60 26.25
C PRO A 22 13.55 -6.47 25.41
N GLU A 23 13.93 -6.38 24.14
CA GLU A 23 13.45 -5.35 23.21
C GLU A 23 11.95 -5.53 22.90
N ALA A 24 11.53 -6.78 22.68
CA ALA A 24 10.11 -7.08 22.46
C ALA A 24 9.28 -6.75 23.69
N GLU A 25 9.79 -7.06 24.88
CA GLU A 25 9.14 -6.71 26.14
C GLU A 25 9.02 -5.20 26.30
N LYS A 26 10.11 -4.47 26.04
CA LYS A 26 10.13 -3.00 26.12
C LYS A 26 9.09 -2.39 25.18
N PHE A 27 9.01 -2.89 23.95
CA PHE A 27 8.04 -2.40 22.97
C PHE A 27 6.61 -2.67 23.45
N TYR A 28 6.32 -3.86 23.92
CA TYR A 28 4.99 -4.20 24.44
C TYR A 28 4.62 -3.34 25.66
N ARG A 29 5.56 -3.12 26.59
CA ARG A 29 5.34 -2.25 27.74
C ARG A 29 4.96 -0.84 27.33
N PHE A 30 5.64 -0.30 26.33
CA PHE A 30 5.30 1.00 25.77
C PHE A 30 3.88 1.02 25.20
N LEU A 31 3.55 0.00 24.41
CA LEU A 31 2.21 -0.12 23.84
C LEU A 31 1.12 -0.21 24.92
N TYR A 32 1.34 -1.00 25.93
CA TYR A 32 0.37 -1.22 26.99
C TYR A 32 0.28 -0.04 27.95
N ASP A 33 1.42 0.36 28.51
CA ASP A 33 1.46 1.35 29.59
C ASP A 33 1.22 2.77 29.10
N GLU A 34 1.75 3.13 27.94
CA GLU A 34 1.67 4.50 27.42
C GLU A 34 0.65 4.69 26.31
N MET A 35 0.42 3.69 25.48
CA MET A 35 -0.50 3.80 24.34
C MET A 35 -1.84 3.14 24.58
N GLY A 36 -2.03 2.48 25.72
CA GLY A 36 -3.30 1.85 26.07
C GLY A 36 -3.68 0.66 25.19
N VAL A 37 -2.70 0.00 24.59
CA VAL A 37 -2.96 -1.14 23.71
C VAL A 37 -3.03 -2.42 24.54
N ALA A 38 -4.23 -3.02 24.62
CA ALA A 38 -4.47 -4.25 25.39
C ALA A 38 -4.80 -5.43 24.47
N LYS A 39 -4.59 -5.28 23.16
CA LYS A 39 -5.03 -6.25 22.15
C LYS A 39 -4.04 -7.37 21.85
N VAL A 40 -2.85 -7.31 22.41
CA VAL A 40 -1.84 -8.34 22.20
C VAL A 40 -2.21 -9.55 23.06
N ARG A 41 -2.55 -10.64 22.39
CA ARG A 41 -3.13 -11.82 23.04
C ARG A 41 -2.11 -12.54 23.94
N PHE A 42 -0.89 -12.70 23.47
CA PHE A 42 0.18 -13.40 24.19
C PHE A 42 1.45 -12.58 24.14
N PRO A 43 1.56 -11.54 24.99
CA PRO A 43 2.68 -10.59 24.88
C PRO A 43 4.06 -11.20 25.14
N GLU A 44 4.14 -12.22 26.01
CA GLU A 44 5.43 -12.83 26.38
C GLU A 44 6.01 -13.69 25.25
N SER A 45 5.18 -14.16 24.33
CA SER A 45 5.58 -15.03 23.24
C SER A 45 5.28 -14.44 21.87
N SER A 46 5.05 -13.14 21.79
CA SER A 46 4.80 -12.45 20.53
C SER A 46 6.04 -11.72 20.02
N SER A 47 6.32 -11.86 18.73
CA SER A 47 7.24 -10.97 18.03
C SER A 47 6.45 -9.78 17.50
N PHE A 48 7.11 -8.63 17.30
CA PHE A 48 6.46 -7.40 16.89
C PHE A 48 7.14 -6.82 15.66
N GLY A 49 6.35 -6.28 14.76
CA GLY A 49 6.85 -5.55 13.60
C GLY A 49 6.11 -4.24 13.41
N VAL A 50 6.78 -3.26 12.81
CA VAL A 50 6.21 -1.95 12.56
C VAL A 50 6.12 -1.71 11.05
N LYS A 51 4.97 -1.21 10.62
CA LYS A 51 4.68 -0.90 9.23
C LYS A 51 4.61 0.62 9.06
N PRO A 52 5.72 1.29 8.67
CA PRO A 52 5.66 2.72 8.39
C PRO A 52 5.20 2.98 6.97
N VAL A 53 4.26 3.90 6.80
CA VAL A 53 3.79 4.36 5.49
C VAL A 53 3.74 5.87 5.54
N SER A 54 4.51 6.54 4.69
CA SER A 54 4.57 8.00 4.67
C SER A 54 3.75 8.60 3.55
N LYS A 55 3.35 9.85 3.74
CA LYS A 55 2.68 10.64 2.72
C LYS A 55 3.62 10.92 1.55
N GLU A 56 4.87 11.25 1.85
CA GLU A 56 5.87 11.55 0.82
C GLU A 56 6.17 10.33 -0.05
N GLY A 57 6.35 9.17 0.55
CA GLY A 57 6.59 7.93 -0.19
C GLY A 57 5.40 7.55 -1.08
N THR A 58 4.19 7.71 -0.56
CA THR A 58 2.96 7.48 -1.31
C THR A 58 2.83 8.43 -2.48
N GLU A 59 3.03 9.73 -2.25
CA GLU A 59 2.91 10.74 -3.30
C GLU A 59 3.91 10.52 -4.42
N ARG A 60 5.14 10.20 -4.07
CA ARG A 60 6.18 9.92 -5.07
C ARG A 60 5.78 8.76 -5.97
N LEU A 61 5.29 7.68 -5.38
CA LEU A 61 4.87 6.49 -6.13
C LEU A 61 3.68 6.79 -7.03
N VAL A 62 2.63 7.38 -6.49
CA VAL A 62 1.40 7.66 -7.24
C VAL A 62 1.66 8.67 -8.35
N ARG A 63 2.48 9.66 -8.09
CA ARG A 63 2.90 10.62 -9.13
C ARG A 63 3.59 9.92 -10.29
N ALA A 64 4.52 9.02 -9.99
CA ALA A 64 5.21 8.27 -11.02
C ALA A 64 4.25 7.41 -11.85
N ALA A 65 3.30 6.75 -11.20
CA ALA A 65 2.30 5.93 -11.87
C ALA A 65 1.39 6.75 -12.77
N CYS A 66 0.91 7.90 -12.30
CA CYS A 66 0.06 8.79 -13.09
C CYS A 66 0.80 9.37 -14.29
N LYS A 67 2.05 9.81 -14.10
CA LYS A 67 2.88 10.30 -15.21
C LYS A 67 3.08 9.24 -16.27
N TYR A 68 3.41 8.03 -15.85
CA TYR A 68 3.59 6.91 -16.77
C TYR A 68 2.33 6.63 -17.57
N ALA A 69 1.18 6.59 -16.90
CA ALA A 69 -0.10 6.35 -17.58
C ALA A 69 -0.38 7.39 -18.64
N LEU A 70 -0.18 8.67 -18.32
CA LEU A 70 -0.41 9.75 -19.28
C LEU A 70 0.58 9.74 -20.45
N GLU A 71 1.86 9.49 -20.17
CA GLU A 71 2.91 9.44 -21.19
C GLU A 71 2.70 8.31 -22.19
N HIS A 72 2.09 7.21 -21.77
CA HIS A 72 1.89 6.02 -22.59
C HIS A 72 0.43 5.87 -23.07
N GLY A 73 -0.40 6.88 -22.83
CA GLY A 73 -1.81 6.83 -23.27
C GLY A 73 -2.63 5.74 -22.59
N LEU A 74 -2.29 5.37 -21.38
CA LEU A 74 -2.99 4.33 -20.62
C LEU A 74 -4.16 4.94 -19.84
N PRO A 75 -5.32 4.26 -19.77
CA PRO A 75 -6.54 4.90 -19.31
C PRO A 75 -6.71 5.04 -17.81
N SER A 76 -6.02 4.22 -17.00
CA SER A 76 -6.29 4.21 -15.55
C SER A 76 -5.07 3.91 -14.69
N VAL A 77 -5.13 4.40 -13.46
CA VAL A 77 -4.25 4.00 -12.35
C VAL A 77 -5.12 3.43 -11.25
N THR A 78 -4.82 2.21 -10.82
CA THR A 78 -5.54 1.55 -9.74
C THR A 78 -4.65 1.48 -8.50
N LEU A 79 -5.14 2.04 -7.40
CA LEU A 79 -4.47 1.99 -6.10
C LEU A 79 -4.87 0.68 -5.42
N VAL A 80 -3.93 -0.23 -5.21
CA VAL A 80 -4.21 -1.51 -4.56
C VAL A 80 -3.77 -1.45 -3.11
N HIS A 81 -4.66 -1.78 -2.19
CA HIS A 81 -4.45 -1.58 -0.76
C HIS A 81 -5.27 -2.54 0.09
N LYS A 82 -4.96 -2.58 1.39
CA LYS A 82 -5.76 -3.30 2.39
C LYS A 82 -6.28 -2.32 3.46
N GLY A 83 -6.78 -1.19 3.02
CA GLY A 83 -7.21 -0.08 3.88
C GLY A 83 -8.43 -0.37 4.74
N ASN A 84 -9.22 -1.39 4.43
CA ASN A 84 -10.33 -1.82 5.28
C ASN A 84 -9.86 -2.45 6.60
N ILE A 85 -8.65 -3.00 6.63
CA ILE A 85 -8.03 -3.60 7.81
C ILE A 85 -7.01 -2.64 8.42
N MET A 86 -6.08 -2.15 7.61
CA MET A 86 -5.01 -1.23 8.04
C MET A 86 -5.38 0.20 7.69
N LYS A 87 -6.25 0.78 8.51
CA LYS A 87 -6.98 2.00 8.18
C LYS A 87 -6.13 3.25 8.03
N PHE A 88 -5.00 3.32 8.74
CA PHE A 88 -4.14 4.51 8.68
C PHE A 88 -2.90 4.31 7.81
N THR A 89 -2.36 3.11 7.72
CA THR A 89 -1.23 2.82 6.84
C THR A 89 -1.68 2.57 5.41
N GLU A 90 -2.38 1.49 5.15
CA GLU A 90 -2.91 1.19 3.82
C GLU A 90 -4.02 2.15 3.41
N GLY A 91 -4.89 2.50 4.34
CA GLY A 91 -5.93 3.50 4.12
C GLY A 91 -5.37 4.90 3.89
N GLY A 92 -4.27 5.23 4.56
CA GLY A 92 -3.52 6.46 4.31
C GLY A 92 -2.96 6.49 2.89
N PHE A 93 -2.37 5.39 2.44
CA PHE A 93 -1.92 5.25 1.05
C PHE A 93 -3.05 5.55 0.06
N LYS A 94 -4.20 4.93 0.24
CA LYS A 94 -5.36 5.17 -0.61
C LYS A 94 -5.77 6.65 -0.61
N LYS A 95 -5.93 7.22 0.57
CA LYS A 95 -6.36 8.62 0.72
C LYS A 95 -5.38 9.59 0.08
N TRP A 96 -4.10 9.48 0.44
CA TRP A 96 -3.07 10.37 -0.10
C TRP A 96 -2.88 10.17 -1.60
N GLY A 97 -3.06 8.95 -2.08
CA GLY A 97 -2.99 8.66 -3.51
C GLY A 97 -4.06 9.37 -4.30
N TYR A 98 -5.31 9.31 -3.85
CA TYR A 98 -6.40 10.06 -4.48
C TYR A 98 -6.18 11.57 -4.40
N GLU A 99 -5.76 12.06 -3.24
CA GLU A 99 -5.52 13.51 -3.06
C GLU A 99 -4.41 14.03 -3.97
N LEU A 100 -3.32 13.27 -4.08
CA LEU A 100 -2.20 13.61 -4.99
C LEU A 100 -2.69 13.67 -6.44
N ALA A 101 -3.44 12.64 -6.87
CA ALA A 101 -3.93 12.57 -8.24
C ALA A 101 -4.85 13.74 -8.57
N GLU A 102 -5.78 14.08 -7.67
CA GLU A 102 -6.65 15.25 -7.84
C GLU A 102 -5.87 16.55 -7.92
N ARG A 103 -4.87 16.72 -7.06
CA ARG A 103 -4.09 17.96 -6.97
C ARG A 103 -3.19 18.17 -8.16
N GLU A 104 -2.52 17.12 -8.65
CA GLU A 104 -1.51 17.25 -9.70
C GLU A 104 -1.98 16.82 -11.09
N PHE A 105 -3.02 16.01 -11.18
CA PHE A 105 -3.53 15.47 -12.45
C PHE A 105 -5.03 15.72 -12.61
N GLY A 106 -5.56 16.70 -11.91
CA GLY A 106 -7.00 17.00 -11.92
C GLY A 106 -7.57 17.29 -13.31
N ASP A 107 -6.79 17.96 -14.17
CA ASP A 107 -7.22 18.27 -15.53
C ASP A 107 -7.38 17.00 -16.37
N ALA A 108 -6.46 16.07 -16.28
CA ALA A 108 -6.52 14.80 -16.98
C ALA A 108 -7.70 13.94 -16.49
N ILE A 109 -7.96 13.97 -15.19
CA ILE A 109 -9.10 13.25 -14.60
C ILE A 109 -10.41 13.86 -15.07
N ALA A 110 -10.54 15.19 -15.04
CA ALA A 110 -11.75 15.90 -15.44
C ALA A 110 -12.06 15.68 -16.93
N SER A 111 -11.04 15.59 -17.79
CA SER A 111 -11.20 15.39 -19.23
C SER A 111 -11.42 13.93 -19.61
N GLY A 112 -11.34 13.01 -18.68
CA GLY A 112 -11.48 11.58 -18.93
C GLY A 112 -10.25 10.88 -19.48
N LYS A 113 -9.11 11.57 -19.60
CA LYS A 113 -7.86 10.97 -20.06
C LYS A 113 -7.28 9.97 -19.05
N LEU A 114 -7.54 10.19 -17.76
CA LEU A 114 -7.04 9.36 -16.69
C LEU A 114 -8.14 9.07 -15.68
N VAL A 115 -8.33 7.81 -15.36
CA VAL A 115 -9.26 7.38 -14.31
C VAL A 115 -8.44 6.87 -13.14
N ILE A 116 -8.70 7.40 -11.95
CA ILE A 116 -8.11 6.90 -10.71
C ILE A 116 -9.15 6.06 -10.02
N LYS A 117 -8.78 4.82 -9.71
CA LYS A 117 -9.64 3.90 -8.98
C LYS A 117 -8.84 3.11 -7.96
N ASP A 118 -9.50 2.36 -7.12
CA ASP A 118 -8.83 1.55 -6.11
C ASP A 118 -9.46 0.16 -6.01
N CYS A 119 -8.68 -0.75 -5.44
CA CYS A 119 -9.13 -2.13 -5.23
C CYS A 119 -8.48 -2.68 -3.97
N ILE A 120 -9.25 -3.40 -3.17
CA ILE A 120 -8.72 -4.11 -2.02
C ILE A 120 -7.82 -5.25 -2.53
N ALA A 121 -6.67 -5.45 -1.90
CA ALA A 121 -5.60 -6.31 -2.41
C ALA A 121 -6.04 -7.74 -2.73
N ASP A 122 -6.82 -8.37 -1.87
CA ASP A 122 -7.29 -9.74 -2.11
C ASP A 122 -8.29 -9.80 -3.28
N ALA A 123 -9.18 -8.81 -3.39
CA ALA A 123 -10.08 -8.71 -4.53
C ALA A 123 -9.29 -8.45 -5.83
N PHE A 124 -8.23 -7.65 -5.75
CA PHE A 124 -7.37 -7.40 -6.90
C PHE A 124 -6.72 -8.69 -7.41
N LEU A 125 -6.19 -9.52 -6.50
CA LEU A 125 -5.59 -10.79 -6.89
C LEU A 125 -6.57 -11.69 -7.63
N GLN A 126 -7.82 -11.72 -7.19
CA GLN A 126 -8.89 -12.44 -7.90
C GLN A 126 -9.18 -11.81 -9.27
N ASN A 127 -9.31 -10.50 -9.31
CA ASN A 127 -9.68 -9.76 -10.52
C ASN A 127 -8.61 -9.84 -11.61
N THR A 128 -7.34 -9.99 -11.25
CA THR A 128 -6.27 -10.17 -12.25
C THR A 128 -6.47 -11.45 -13.07
N LEU A 129 -7.17 -12.42 -12.53
CA LEU A 129 -7.48 -13.67 -13.23
C LEU A 129 -8.80 -13.59 -13.99
N LEU A 130 -9.79 -12.89 -13.45
CA LEU A 130 -11.13 -12.84 -14.00
C LEU A 130 -11.35 -11.72 -15.03
N ILE A 131 -10.83 -10.54 -14.73
CA ILE A 131 -11.07 -9.33 -15.53
C ILE A 131 -9.79 -8.48 -15.66
N PRO A 132 -8.66 -9.07 -16.11
CA PRO A 132 -7.39 -8.35 -16.17
C PRO A 132 -7.42 -7.10 -17.04
N GLU A 133 -8.29 -7.06 -18.02
CA GLU A 133 -8.44 -5.94 -18.93
C GLU A 133 -8.92 -4.64 -18.27
N GLU A 134 -9.43 -4.71 -17.05
CA GLU A 134 -9.85 -3.51 -16.33
C GLU A 134 -8.68 -2.71 -15.75
N TYR A 135 -7.47 -3.28 -15.74
CA TYR A 135 -6.31 -2.66 -15.10
C TYR A 135 -5.23 -2.32 -16.12
N SER A 136 -4.78 -1.07 -16.11
CA SER A 136 -3.66 -0.62 -16.96
C SER A 136 -2.41 -0.41 -16.13
N VAL A 137 -2.41 0.59 -15.24
CA VAL A 137 -1.32 0.88 -14.32
C VAL A 137 -1.81 0.61 -12.90
N VAL A 138 -0.99 -0.08 -12.13
CA VAL A 138 -1.27 -0.42 -10.74
C VAL A 138 -0.23 0.23 -9.86
N ALA A 139 -0.67 0.90 -8.80
CA ALA A 139 0.20 1.52 -7.80
C ALA A 139 -0.10 0.89 -6.44
N THR A 140 0.94 0.45 -5.74
CA THR A 140 0.75 -0.27 -4.49
C THR A 140 1.97 -0.16 -3.57
N LEU A 141 1.76 -0.45 -2.29
CA LEU A 141 2.83 -0.46 -1.30
C LEU A 141 3.70 -1.71 -1.42
N ASN A 142 4.77 -1.75 -0.65
CA ASN A 142 5.88 -2.68 -0.82
C ASN A 142 5.47 -4.16 -0.77
N LEU A 143 4.83 -4.59 0.30
CA LEU A 143 4.47 -6.01 0.45
C LEU A 143 3.43 -6.45 -0.58
N ASN A 144 2.37 -5.67 -0.75
CA ASN A 144 1.35 -5.97 -1.76
C ASN A 144 1.98 -6.04 -3.16
N GLY A 145 2.88 -5.12 -3.45
CA GLY A 145 3.60 -5.08 -4.72
C GLY A 145 4.46 -6.30 -4.97
N ASP A 146 5.07 -6.84 -3.91
CA ASP A 146 5.86 -8.06 -4.00
C ASP A 146 4.98 -9.24 -4.42
N TYR A 147 3.85 -9.44 -3.76
CA TYR A 147 2.90 -10.50 -4.12
C TYR A 147 2.33 -10.33 -5.53
N ILE A 148 1.92 -9.11 -5.85
CA ILE A 148 1.25 -8.81 -7.12
C ILE A 148 2.20 -8.99 -8.30
N SER A 149 3.45 -8.53 -8.17
CA SER A 149 4.42 -8.64 -9.26
C SER A 149 4.72 -10.09 -9.60
N ASP A 150 4.84 -10.96 -8.61
CA ASP A 150 5.05 -12.38 -8.85
C ASP A 150 3.84 -13.04 -9.52
N GLN A 151 2.64 -12.70 -9.08
CA GLN A 151 1.44 -13.25 -9.68
C GLN A 151 1.32 -12.86 -11.17
N LEU A 152 1.58 -11.61 -11.49
CA LEU A 152 1.45 -11.13 -12.87
C LEU A 152 2.60 -11.63 -13.75
N ALA A 153 3.78 -11.85 -13.18
CA ALA A 153 4.91 -12.42 -13.91
C ALA A 153 4.66 -13.88 -14.32
N ALA A 154 3.75 -14.57 -13.65
CA ALA A 154 3.41 -15.95 -13.96
C ALA A 154 2.49 -16.08 -15.19
N TRP A 155 2.00 -14.99 -15.71
CA TRP A 155 1.24 -15.00 -16.95
C TRP A 155 2.20 -15.18 -18.15
#